data_8c94862564402fb07d86de56752c58a4
#
_entry.id   8c94862564402fb07d86de56752c58a4
#
_cell.length_a   1.000
_cell.length_b   1.000
_cell.length_c   1.000
_cell.angle_alpha   90.00
_cell.angle_beta   90.00
_cell.angle_gamma   90.00
#
_symmetry.space_group_name_H-M   'P 1'
#
loop_
_entity.id
_entity.type
_entity.pdbx_description
1 polymer ?
#
loop_
_entity_poly.entity_id
_entity_poly.type
_entity_poly.pdbx_seq_one_letter_code
_entity_poly.pdbx_strand_id
1 'polypeptide(L)'
;GGSFLKVSDPSELPEAFLNLRTTGVDSVTLSVNGSEPVPARLAGGTFAGSLPVSIGDNRIVASATSLDGDTRETEIFVNVRDTSCAALEVTAMNNGRPALSLNDRAVQIVVDASRSMWGQINGQSKMEIAKTTLEQLSYRLPDDLDLALRAYGNTSASEQNNCADSTLLVPFGERNSEYVRNAIAGLRPTGQTPIAYALNQAARDFESIRSDRTVVLVSDGIESCGGDPVTAAYALRQQGVVVHLIGFGLGNAADEDVASLQAIANASGGRYVTATSAEELLAALADTVATSFSVYRDNVEVASGSLGSAGVMLLPEGDYRVRLNSSPPVETEVRLDPRDSVMLTMEKRDGAVSPYQQREELPHTSCEDPVGYDAMLGSAPRR
;
A
#
# COMPACT_ATOMS: atom_id res chain seq x y z
N GLY A 1 7.99 66.94 -20.05
CA GLY A 1 9.31 66.89 -19.42
C GLY A 1 10.24 65.99 -20.23
N GLY A 2 11.34 66.51 -20.75
CA GLY A 2 12.37 65.72 -21.46
C GLY A 2 13.52 65.43 -20.49
N SER A 3 14.05 64.22 -20.52
CA SER A 3 15.26 63.85 -19.81
C SER A 3 16.50 64.26 -20.58
N PHE A 4 17.44 64.92 -19.93
CA PHE A 4 18.72 65.28 -20.48
C PHE A 4 19.77 64.28 -20.03
N LEU A 5 20.39 63.59 -20.99
CA LEU A 5 21.49 62.67 -20.70
C LEU A 5 22.78 63.28 -21.25
N LYS A 6 23.75 63.55 -20.35
CA LYS A 6 25.07 64.01 -20.75
C LYS A 6 25.98 62.84 -21.01
N VAL A 7 26.39 62.65 -22.24
CA VAL A 7 27.36 61.62 -22.64
C VAL A 7 28.70 62.33 -22.85
N SER A 8 29.75 61.91 -22.16
CA SER A 8 31.06 62.52 -22.19
C SER A 8 32.01 61.82 -23.18
N ASP A 9 31.70 60.58 -23.54
CA ASP A 9 32.44 59.75 -24.49
C ASP A 9 31.50 59.22 -25.57
N PRO A 10 31.82 59.37 -26.87
CA PRO A 10 31.02 58.84 -27.98
C PRO A 10 30.77 57.34 -27.92
N SER A 11 31.65 56.56 -27.28
CA SER A 11 31.48 55.10 -27.09
C SER A 11 30.35 54.73 -26.10
N GLU A 12 29.91 55.64 -25.24
CA GLU A 12 28.81 55.48 -24.29
C GLU A 12 27.45 55.79 -24.94
N LEU A 13 27.42 56.34 -26.16
CA LEU A 13 26.19 56.72 -26.84
C LEU A 13 25.21 55.52 -27.07
N PRO A 14 25.66 54.35 -27.50
CA PRO A 14 24.78 53.23 -27.70
C PRO A 14 24.11 52.78 -26.38
N GLU A 15 24.86 52.78 -25.30
CA GLU A 15 24.33 52.38 -23.97
C GLU A 15 23.39 53.46 -23.41
N ALA A 16 23.68 54.72 -23.63
CA ALA A 16 22.83 55.85 -23.30
C ALA A 16 21.49 55.81 -24.05
N PHE A 17 21.50 55.44 -25.36
CA PHE A 17 20.28 55.25 -26.18
C PHE A 17 19.48 54.04 -25.74
N LEU A 18 20.10 52.94 -25.32
CA LEU A 18 19.43 51.75 -24.82
C LEU A 18 18.74 52.04 -23.47
N ASN A 19 19.24 52.99 -22.69
CA ASN A 19 18.68 53.41 -21.41
C ASN A 19 17.63 54.54 -21.54
N LEU A 20 17.41 55.11 -22.75
CA LEU A 20 16.32 56.05 -22.98
C LEU A 20 14.99 55.28 -22.90
N ARG A 21 14.18 55.62 -21.92
CA ARG A 21 12.82 55.10 -21.77
C ARG A 21 11.97 55.62 -22.94
N THR A 22 11.65 54.75 -23.87
CA THR A 22 10.83 55.07 -25.04
C THR A 22 9.33 54.98 -24.79
N THR A 23 8.93 54.43 -23.63
CA THR A 23 7.55 54.37 -23.15
C THR A 23 7.34 55.53 -22.17
N GLY A 24 6.21 56.22 -22.27
CA GLY A 24 5.86 57.28 -21.32
C GLY A 24 5.62 56.85 -19.85
N VAL A 25 5.97 55.59 -19.53
CA VAL A 25 5.85 55.03 -18.19
C VAL A 25 7.17 55.09 -17.44
N ASP A 26 7.17 55.73 -16.26
CA ASP A 26 8.31 55.86 -15.35
C ASP A 26 8.54 54.62 -14.52
N SER A 27 7.47 54.15 -13.87
CA SER A 27 7.51 52.99 -12.99
C SER A 27 6.22 52.19 -13.02
N VAL A 28 6.34 50.92 -12.67
CA VAL A 28 5.19 50.02 -12.44
C VAL A 28 5.39 49.32 -11.10
N THR A 29 4.34 49.32 -10.30
CA THR A 29 4.28 48.52 -9.07
C THR A 29 3.18 47.49 -9.17
N LEU A 30 3.37 46.36 -8.49
CA LEU A 30 2.42 45.28 -8.40
C LEU A 30 2.03 45.05 -6.93
N SER A 31 0.75 44.81 -6.69
CA SER A 31 0.26 44.37 -5.39
C SER A 31 -0.71 43.22 -5.53
N VAL A 32 -0.84 42.40 -4.51
CA VAL A 32 -1.80 41.29 -4.45
C VAL A 32 -2.65 41.41 -3.18
N ASN A 33 -3.96 41.32 -3.32
CA ASN A 33 -4.93 41.34 -2.21
C ASN A 33 -4.76 42.55 -1.26
N GLY A 34 -4.31 43.70 -1.81
CA GLY A 34 -4.08 44.92 -1.03
C GLY A 34 -2.78 44.93 -0.22
N SER A 35 -1.81 44.03 -0.53
CA SER A 35 -0.46 44.06 0.04
C SER A 35 0.29 45.34 -0.37
N GLU A 36 1.41 45.64 0.31
CA GLU A 36 2.30 46.71 -0.09
C GLU A 36 2.78 46.53 -1.53
N PRO A 37 2.71 47.57 -2.38
CA PRO A 37 3.15 47.47 -3.76
C PRO A 37 4.65 47.18 -3.90
N VAL A 38 5.02 46.21 -4.70
CA VAL A 38 6.41 45.89 -5.05
C VAL A 38 6.76 46.38 -6.47
N PRO A 39 7.98 46.92 -6.71
CA PRO A 39 8.36 47.41 -8.02
C PRO A 39 8.46 46.27 -9.03
N ALA A 40 7.94 46.51 -10.25
CA ALA A 40 8.10 45.64 -11.38
C ALA A 40 9.27 46.09 -12.27
N ARG A 41 9.91 45.14 -12.95
CA ARG A 41 10.97 45.40 -13.89
C ARG A 41 10.36 45.79 -15.24
N LEU A 42 10.69 46.97 -15.74
CA LEU A 42 10.30 47.44 -17.06
C LEU A 42 11.35 47.07 -18.12
N ALA A 43 10.93 46.49 -19.23
CA ALA A 43 11.78 46.17 -20.37
C ALA A 43 10.96 46.14 -21.69
N GLY A 44 11.37 46.89 -22.72
CA GLY A 44 10.79 46.82 -24.07
C GLY A 44 9.29 47.07 -24.16
N GLY A 45 8.75 47.97 -23.32
CA GLY A 45 7.32 48.28 -23.29
C GLY A 45 6.45 47.28 -22.52
N THR A 46 7.07 46.29 -21.88
CA THR A 46 6.43 45.32 -20.98
C THR A 46 6.96 45.44 -19.54
N PHE A 47 6.24 44.92 -18.59
CA PHE A 47 6.72 44.82 -17.22
C PHE A 47 6.64 43.39 -16.72
N ALA A 48 7.50 43.03 -15.78
CA ALA A 48 7.51 41.73 -15.11
C ALA A 48 7.82 41.88 -13.62
N GLY A 49 7.19 41.07 -12.78
CA GLY A 49 7.41 41.00 -11.36
C GLY A 49 6.90 39.69 -10.76
N SER A 50 7.31 39.40 -9.53
CA SER A 50 6.84 38.23 -8.76
C SER A 50 6.07 38.69 -7.54
N LEU A 51 4.93 38.09 -7.31
CA LEU A 51 4.07 38.35 -6.14
C LEU A 51 3.80 37.04 -5.38
N PRO A 52 3.80 37.03 -4.06
CA PRO A 52 3.32 35.92 -3.29
C PRO A 52 1.79 35.84 -3.40
N VAL A 53 1.27 34.78 -3.96
CA VAL A 53 -0.19 34.54 -4.07
C VAL A 53 -0.62 33.50 -3.03
N SER A 54 -1.86 33.61 -2.56
CA SER A 54 -2.48 32.65 -1.66
C SER A 54 -3.35 31.66 -2.43
N ILE A 55 -3.63 30.51 -1.83
CA ILE A 55 -4.64 29.58 -2.36
C ILE A 55 -6.00 30.30 -2.39
N GLY A 56 -6.79 30.07 -3.46
CA GLY A 56 -8.05 30.73 -3.70
C GLY A 56 -7.94 31.95 -4.63
N ASP A 57 -8.88 32.88 -4.52
CA ASP A 57 -8.95 34.04 -5.40
C ASP A 57 -7.95 35.12 -4.96
N ASN A 58 -7.13 35.55 -5.90
CA ASN A 58 -6.16 36.61 -5.72
C ASN A 58 -6.48 37.76 -6.68
N ARG A 59 -6.60 38.97 -6.13
CA ARG A 59 -6.71 40.20 -6.91
C ARG A 59 -5.33 40.82 -7.05
N ILE A 60 -4.83 40.85 -8.26
CA ILE A 60 -3.52 41.46 -8.60
C ILE A 60 -3.79 42.81 -9.25
N VAL A 61 -3.17 43.86 -8.71
CA VAL A 61 -3.25 45.23 -9.22
C VAL A 61 -1.89 45.64 -9.73
N ALA A 62 -1.83 46.12 -10.96
CA ALA A 62 -0.68 46.76 -11.52
C ALA A 62 -0.95 48.28 -11.62
N SER A 63 -0.10 49.08 -10.98
CA SER A 63 -0.18 50.53 -10.98
C SER A 63 1.02 51.12 -11.73
N ALA A 64 0.76 51.77 -12.87
CA ALA A 64 1.77 52.36 -13.73
C ALA A 64 1.77 53.90 -13.55
N THR A 65 2.93 54.46 -13.25
CA THR A 65 3.13 55.92 -13.13
C THR A 65 3.86 56.40 -14.37
N SER A 66 3.32 57.43 -15.02
CA SER A 66 3.94 58.08 -16.20
C SER A 66 5.08 58.99 -15.77
N LEU A 67 5.89 59.44 -16.76
CA LEU A 67 6.94 60.42 -16.55
C LEU A 67 6.38 61.79 -16.12
N ASP A 68 5.12 62.06 -16.37
CA ASP A 68 4.41 63.31 -15.95
C ASP A 68 3.76 63.16 -14.56
N GLY A 69 3.85 62.00 -13.92
CA GLY A 69 3.33 61.73 -12.59
C GLY A 69 1.89 61.18 -12.56
N ASP A 70 1.25 60.99 -13.70
CA ASP A 70 -0.07 60.42 -13.76
C ASP A 70 -0.01 58.89 -13.49
N THR A 71 -0.92 58.42 -12.66
CA THR A 71 -0.99 56.99 -12.30
C THR A 71 -2.25 56.36 -12.90
N ARG A 72 -2.10 55.15 -13.48
CA ARG A 72 -3.20 54.29 -13.94
C ARG A 72 -3.06 52.91 -13.38
N GLU A 73 -4.19 52.32 -13.03
CA GLU A 73 -4.27 50.99 -12.48
C GLU A 73 -5.06 50.04 -13.41
N THR A 74 -4.63 48.80 -13.39
CA THR A 74 -5.36 47.68 -13.99
C THR A 74 -5.33 46.52 -13.03
N GLU A 75 -6.35 45.68 -13.08
CA GLU A 75 -6.45 44.52 -12.20
C GLU A 75 -6.76 43.26 -12.96
N ILE A 76 -6.27 42.14 -12.43
CA ILE A 76 -6.64 40.80 -12.86
C ILE A 76 -6.96 39.95 -11.64
N PHE A 77 -7.82 38.97 -11.82
CA PHE A 77 -8.14 37.97 -10.82
C PHE A 77 -7.52 36.63 -11.22
N VAL A 78 -6.79 36.02 -10.29
CA VAL A 78 -6.14 34.73 -10.49
C VAL A 78 -6.59 33.79 -9.38
N ASN A 79 -7.25 32.69 -9.73
CA ASN A 79 -7.57 31.63 -8.79
C ASN A 79 -6.43 30.63 -8.74
N VAL A 80 -5.82 30.47 -7.55
CA VAL A 80 -4.77 29.50 -7.27
C VAL A 80 -5.39 28.31 -6.59
N ARG A 81 -5.33 27.13 -7.20
CA ARG A 81 -5.84 25.91 -6.61
C ARG A 81 -4.82 25.30 -5.66
N ASP A 82 -5.30 24.74 -4.56
CA ASP A 82 -4.49 23.87 -3.72
C ASP A 82 -4.27 22.54 -4.46
N THR A 83 -3.02 22.23 -4.78
CA THR A 83 -2.62 20.98 -5.44
C THR A 83 -2.07 19.97 -4.43
N SER A 84 -2.27 20.21 -3.14
CA SER A 84 -1.88 19.26 -2.11
C SER A 84 -2.63 17.94 -2.28
N CYS A 85 -1.95 16.84 -2.02
CA CYS A 85 -2.56 15.54 -1.96
C CYS A 85 -3.44 15.38 -0.73
N ALA A 86 -4.42 14.52 -0.87
CA ALA A 86 -5.11 13.89 0.23
C ALA A 86 -4.53 12.51 0.53
N ALA A 87 -4.66 12.07 1.75
CA ALA A 87 -4.30 10.75 2.21
C ALA A 87 -5.57 9.88 2.32
N LEU A 88 -5.53 8.69 1.74
CA LEU A 88 -6.58 7.69 1.88
C LEU A 88 -5.98 6.44 2.53
N GLU A 89 -6.53 6.05 3.67
CA GLU A 89 -6.26 4.76 4.32
C GLU A 89 -7.52 3.90 4.30
N VAL A 90 -7.42 2.65 3.86
CA VAL A 90 -8.54 1.70 3.87
C VAL A 90 -8.30 0.64 4.92
N THR A 91 -9.19 0.57 5.90
CA THR A 91 -9.12 -0.36 7.03
C THR A 91 -10.38 -1.20 7.13
N ALA A 92 -10.35 -2.22 7.96
CA ALA A 92 -11.53 -3.02 8.26
C ALA A 92 -11.67 -3.33 9.74
N MET A 93 -12.94 -3.46 10.16
CA MET A 93 -13.34 -3.91 11.48
C MET A 93 -14.32 -5.08 11.33
N ASN A 94 -14.22 -6.04 12.22
CA ASN A 94 -15.22 -7.12 12.37
C ASN A 94 -15.71 -7.16 13.83
N ASN A 95 -16.98 -6.86 14.03
CA ASN A 95 -17.60 -6.77 15.35
C ASN A 95 -16.79 -5.90 16.33
N GLY A 96 -16.33 -4.72 15.86
CA GLY A 96 -15.57 -3.75 16.65
C GLY A 96 -14.09 -4.09 16.88
N ARG A 97 -13.52 -5.08 16.19
CA ARG A 97 -12.10 -5.45 16.23
C ARG A 97 -11.43 -5.23 14.87
N PRO A 98 -10.18 -4.76 14.81
CA PRO A 98 -9.44 -4.68 13.56
C PRO A 98 -9.41 -6.04 12.86
N ALA A 99 -9.64 -6.06 11.54
CA ALA A 99 -9.70 -7.27 10.74
C ALA A 99 -8.90 -7.13 9.44
N LEU A 100 -8.26 -8.22 9.03
CA LEU A 100 -7.58 -8.32 7.73
C LEU A 100 -8.51 -8.84 6.63
N SER A 101 -9.57 -9.58 6.99
CA SER A 101 -10.52 -10.14 6.04
C SER A 101 -11.95 -9.91 6.50
N LEU A 102 -12.83 -9.62 5.55
CA LEU A 102 -14.28 -9.54 5.74
C LEU A 102 -15.03 -10.60 4.91
N ASN A 103 -14.29 -11.48 4.23
CA ASN A 103 -14.85 -12.56 3.42
C ASN A 103 -15.23 -13.76 4.29
N ASP A 104 -16.32 -14.42 3.93
CA ASP A 104 -16.60 -15.77 4.39
C ASP A 104 -15.69 -16.73 3.62
N ARG A 105 -14.53 -16.99 4.18
CA ARG A 105 -13.44 -17.73 3.54
C ARG A 105 -12.93 -18.79 4.49
N ALA A 106 -12.61 -19.97 3.93
CA ALA A 106 -11.86 -21.00 4.64
C ALA A 106 -10.39 -20.92 4.25
N VAL A 107 -9.52 -20.76 5.23
CA VAL A 107 -8.07 -20.69 5.05
C VAL A 107 -7.40 -21.85 5.77
N GLN A 108 -6.66 -22.65 5.04
CA GLN A 108 -5.77 -23.64 5.61
C GLN A 108 -4.32 -23.19 5.52
N ILE A 109 -3.68 -23.00 6.68
CA ILE A 109 -2.23 -22.76 6.74
C ILE A 109 -1.56 -24.14 6.73
N VAL A 110 -0.65 -24.34 5.76
CA VAL A 110 0.18 -25.54 5.65
C VAL A 110 1.63 -25.13 5.95
N VAL A 111 2.18 -25.64 7.03
CA VAL A 111 3.50 -25.24 7.52
C VAL A 111 4.51 -26.34 7.30
N ASP A 112 5.63 -25.96 6.71
CA ASP A 112 6.83 -26.77 6.64
C ASP A 112 7.42 -26.95 8.04
N ALA A 113 7.54 -28.20 8.48
CA ALA A 113 8.30 -28.57 9.67
C ALA A 113 9.32 -29.66 9.31
N SER A 114 9.85 -29.61 8.10
CA SER A 114 10.99 -30.43 7.69
C SER A 114 12.27 -29.96 8.38
N ARG A 115 13.31 -30.80 8.33
CA ARG A 115 14.57 -30.54 9.02
C ARG A 115 15.28 -29.26 8.60
N SER A 116 15.09 -28.77 7.37
CA SER A 116 15.65 -27.51 6.88
C SER A 116 15.18 -26.29 7.69
N MET A 117 14.01 -26.35 8.32
CA MET A 117 13.47 -25.31 9.19
C MET A 117 14.29 -25.05 10.48
N TRP A 118 15.29 -25.89 10.80
CA TRP A 118 16.33 -25.58 11.79
C TRP A 118 17.36 -24.58 11.29
N GLY A 119 17.45 -24.32 9.97
CA GLY A 119 18.28 -23.26 9.41
C GLY A 119 18.03 -21.93 10.10
N GLN A 120 19.08 -21.10 10.22
CA GLN A 120 19.02 -19.86 10.99
C GLN A 120 18.97 -18.63 10.08
N ILE A 121 18.19 -17.64 10.52
CA ILE A 121 18.15 -16.28 10.00
C ILE A 121 18.44 -15.35 11.19
N ASN A 122 19.52 -14.58 11.12
CA ASN A 122 19.93 -13.65 12.17
C ASN A 122 19.99 -14.27 13.59
N GLY A 123 20.40 -15.54 13.70
CA GLY A 123 20.59 -16.24 14.98
C GLY A 123 19.32 -16.89 15.56
N GLN A 124 18.19 -16.83 14.87
CA GLN A 124 16.96 -17.55 15.20
C GLN A 124 16.68 -18.64 14.16
N SER A 125 16.15 -19.79 14.58
CA SER A 125 15.75 -20.81 13.62
C SER A 125 14.54 -20.33 12.79
N LYS A 126 14.47 -20.75 11.52
CA LYS A 126 13.32 -20.45 10.65
C LYS A 126 12.02 -20.90 11.30
N MET A 127 12.01 -22.04 12.00
CA MET A 127 10.83 -22.52 12.73
C MET A 127 10.42 -21.60 13.88
N GLU A 128 11.35 -21.05 14.66
CA GLU A 128 11.02 -20.09 15.72
C GLU A 128 10.43 -18.81 15.14
N ILE A 129 11.00 -18.30 14.05
CA ILE A 129 10.47 -17.13 13.34
C ILE A 129 9.06 -17.46 12.83
N ALA A 130 8.86 -18.60 12.14
CA ALA A 130 7.56 -18.99 11.62
C ALA A 130 6.51 -19.11 12.72
N LYS A 131 6.84 -19.71 13.87
CA LYS A 131 5.94 -19.82 15.04
C LYS A 131 5.51 -18.44 15.55
N THR A 132 6.46 -17.56 15.83
CA THR A 132 6.18 -16.21 16.33
C THR A 132 5.32 -15.41 15.34
N THR A 133 5.63 -15.52 14.04
CA THR A 133 4.90 -14.82 12.99
C THR A 133 3.48 -15.33 12.82
N LEU A 134 3.28 -16.64 12.83
CA LEU A 134 1.94 -17.27 12.76
C LEU A 134 1.12 -16.97 14.01
N GLU A 135 1.74 -16.91 15.18
CA GLU A 135 1.10 -16.48 16.41
C GLU A 135 0.62 -15.04 16.31
N GLN A 136 1.48 -14.10 15.86
CA GLN A 136 1.12 -12.70 15.64
C GLN A 136 -0.01 -12.55 14.61
N LEU A 137 0.03 -13.31 13.51
CA LEU A 137 -1.03 -13.33 12.52
C LEU A 137 -2.35 -13.76 13.16
N SER A 138 -2.35 -14.80 13.97
CA SER A 138 -3.56 -15.35 14.56
C SER A 138 -4.35 -14.37 15.44
N TYR A 139 -3.70 -13.35 16.01
CA TYR A 139 -4.35 -12.26 16.74
C TYR A 139 -5.04 -11.23 15.83
N ARG A 140 -4.69 -11.21 14.54
CA ARG A 140 -5.23 -10.27 13.54
C ARG A 140 -6.32 -10.87 12.68
N LEU A 141 -6.47 -12.20 12.72
CA LEU A 141 -7.51 -12.90 11.98
C LEU A 141 -8.88 -12.71 12.66
N PRO A 142 -9.95 -12.53 11.86
CA PRO A 142 -11.30 -12.42 12.41
C PRO A 142 -11.75 -13.76 13.03
N ASP A 143 -12.57 -13.67 14.10
CA ASP A 143 -13.06 -14.84 14.84
C ASP A 143 -13.98 -15.75 13.99
N ASP A 144 -14.60 -15.21 12.95
CA ASP A 144 -15.50 -15.91 12.01
C ASP A 144 -14.77 -16.48 10.78
N LEU A 145 -13.43 -16.36 10.72
CA LEU A 145 -12.64 -17.02 9.70
C LEU A 145 -12.62 -18.53 9.95
N ASP A 146 -13.03 -19.32 8.98
CA ASP A 146 -12.91 -20.78 9.01
C ASP A 146 -11.44 -21.19 8.79
N LEU A 147 -10.72 -21.36 9.89
CA LEU A 147 -9.27 -21.53 9.91
C LEU A 147 -8.87 -22.96 10.22
N ALA A 148 -7.96 -23.54 9.45
CA ALA A 148 -7.33 -24.84 9.70
C ALA A 148 -5.80 -24.72 9.70
N LEU A 149 -5.14 -25.64 10.40
CA LEU A 149 -3.68 -25.77 10.41
C LEU A 149 -3.26 -27.19 10.08
N ARG A 150 -2.44 -27.33 9.07
CA ARG A 150 -1.75 -28.57 8.71
C ARG A 150 -0.24 -28.36 8.76
N ALA A 151 0.52 -29.36 9.15
CA ALA A 151 1.97 -29.36 9.05
C ALA A 151 2.46 -30.65 8.36
N TYR A 152 3.64 -30.57 7.76
CA TYR A 152 4.33 -31.75 7.27
C TYR A 152 5.77 -31.79 7.79
N GLY A 153 6.36 -32.99 7.84
CA GLY A 153 7.72 -33.18 8.35
C GLY A 153 7.85 -32.94 9.87
N ASN A 154 6.77 -33.06 10.64
CA ASN A 154 6.76 -32.75 12.07
C ASN A 154 6.63 -33.96 13.00
N THR A 155 6.40 -35.17 12.47
CA THR A 155 6.16 -36.36 13.29
C THR A 155 7.23 -37.44 13.13
N SER A 156 7.89 -37.50 11.99
CA SER A 156 8.86 -38.53 11.66
C SER A 156 10.27 -37.95 11.49
N ALA A 157 11.28 -38.60 12.07
CA ALA A 157 12.66 -38.19 11.80
C ALA A 157 13.03 -38.36 10.30
N SER A 158 13.87 -37.46 9.77
CA SER A 158 14.25 -37.46 8.36
C SER A 158 14.93 -38.77 7.93
N GLU A 159 15.62 -39.44 8.82
CA GLU A 159 16.27 -40.74 8.58
C GLU A 159 15.26 -41.87 8.31
N GLN A 160 14.00 -41.68 8.70
CA GLN A 160 12.92 -42.66 8.42
C GLN A 160 12.38 -42.56 7.00
N ASN A 161 12.76 -41.51 6.24
CA ASN A 161 12.28 -41.23 4.87
C ASN A 161 10.75 -41.34 4.74
N ASN A 162 10.02 -40.88 5.74
CA ASN A 162 8.56 -40.91 5.72
C ASN A 162 7.98 -39.78 4.86
N CYS A 163 7.65 -40.12 3.62
CA CYS A 163 7.05 -39.22 2.64
C CYS A 163 5.50 -39.08 2.81
N ALA A 164 4.93 -39.70 3.81
CA ALA A 164 3.52 -39.54 4.19
C ALA A 164 3.35 -38.77 5.51
N ASP A 165 4.39 -38.05 5.94
CA ASP A 165 4.36 -37.23 7.16
C ASP A 165 3.67 -35.89 6.91
N SER A 166 2.32 -35.90 7.00
CA SER A 166 1.50 -34.69 6.96
C SER A 166 0.30 -34.85 7.87
N THR A 167 0.13 -33.94 8.82
CA THR A 167 -0.88 -34.03 9.88
C THR A 167 -1.77 -32.78 9.89
N LEU A 168 -3.09 -32.96 9.88
CA LEU A 168 -4.05 -31.90 10.19
C LEU A 168 -4.06 -31.69 11.71
N LEU A 169 -3.43 -30.59 12.15
CA LEU A 169 -3.27 -30.27 13.57
C LEU A 169 -4.52 -29.60 14.14
N VAL A 170 -5.15 -28.73 13.36
CA VAL A 170 -6.41 -28.07 13.70
C VAL A 170 -7.32 -28.18 12.49
N PRO A 171 -8.47 -28.86 12.58
CA PRO A 171 -9.45 -28.94 11.52
C PRO A 171 -10.14 -27.60 11.32
N PHE A 172 -10.82 -27.41 10.18
CA PHE A 172 -11.62 -26.21 9.93
C PHE A 172 -12.65 -25.97 11.01
N GLY A 173 -12.82 -24.71 11.40
CA GLY A 173 -13.78 -24.24 12.38
C GLY A 173 -13.61 -22.76 12.68
N GLU A 174 -14.70 -22.14 13.09
CA GLU A 174 -14.68 -20.76 13.57
C GLU A 174 -13.99 -20.67 14.95
N ARG A 175 -13.43 -19.48 15.26
CA ARG A 175 -12.73 -19.20 16.53
C ARG A 175 -11.53 -20.13 16.81
N ASN A 176 -10.97 -20.68 15.76
CA ASN A 176 -9.84 -21.62 15.86
C ASN A 176 -8.50 -20.95 16.17
N SER A 177 -8.41 -19.61 16.22
CA SER A 177 -7.15 -18.89 16.43
C SER A 177 -6.38 -19.33 17.67
N GLU A 178 -7.07 -19.65 18.78
CA GLU A 178 -6.43 -20.16 19.99
C GLU A 178 -5.89 -21.58 19.80
N TYR A 179 -6.66 -22.46 19.19
CA TYR A 179 -6.22 -23.84 18.90
C TYR A 179 -5.03 -23.85 17.94
N VAL A 180 -5.05 -22.95 16.94
CA VAL A 180 -3.95 -22.79 16.00
C VAL A 180 -2.68 -22.32 16.72
N ARG A 181 -2.75 -21.35 17.63
CA ARG A 181 -1.60 -20.92 18.45
C ARG A 181 -1.00 -22.06 19.27
N ASN A 182 -1.85 -22.82 19.94
CA ASN A 182 -1.40 -23.95 20.75
C ASN A 182 -0.74 -25.04 19.89
N ALA A 183 -1.28 -25.32 18.71
CA ALA A 183 -0.72 -26.30 17.78
C ALA A 183 0.63 -25.84 17.18
N ILE A 184 0.74 -24.55 16.82
CA ILE A 184 1.99 -23.93 16.32
C ILE A 184 3.12 -24.07 17.35
N ALA A 185 2.84 -23.83 18.63
CA ALA A 185 3.83 -23.96 19.69
C ALA A 185 4.43 -25.39 19.77
N GLY A 186 3.65 -26.41 19.41
CA GLY A 186 4.06 -27.82 19.39
C GLY A 186 4.87 -28.25 18.18
N LEU A 187 4.97 -27.46 17.11
CA LEU A 187 5.70 -27.82 15.88
C LEU A 187 7.17 -28.10 16.16
N ARG A 188 7.73 -29.14 15.55
CA ARG A 188 9.15 -29.50 15.66
C ARG A 188 9.66 -29.96 14.30
N PRO A 189 10.70 -29.30 13.75
CA PRO A 189 11.28 -29.71 12.47
C PRO A 189 12.04 -31.03 12.62
N THR A 190 11.56 -32.07 11.95
CA THR A 190 12.15 -33.42 12.09
C THR A 190 12.23 -34.19 10.77
N GLY A 191 11.27 -34.03 9.87
CA GLY A 191 11.05 -34.93 8.75
C GLY A 191 11.56 -34.42 7.40
N GLN A 192 11.04 -35.05 6.34
CA GLN A 192 11.23 -34.71 4.94
C GLN A 192 10.29 -33.58 4.51
N THR A 193 10.36 -33.19 3.23
CA THR A 193 9.55 -32.11 2.63
C THR A 193 8.57 -32.68 1.61
N PRO A 194 7.48 -33.40 2.03
CA PRO A 194 6.50 -34.03 1.14
C PRO A 194 5.38 -33.05 0.74
N ILE A 195 5.71 -32.00 -0.02
CA ILE A 195 4.76 -30.94 -0.43
C ILE A 195 3.57 -31.52 -1.19
N ALA A 196 3.84 -32.39 -2.19
CA ALA A 196 2.81 -33.00 -3.00
C ALA A 196 1.83 -33.83 -2.15
N TYR A 197 2.34 -34.60 -1.20
CA TYR A 197 1.50 -35.36 -0.27
C TYR A 197 0.67 -34.43 0.62
N ALA A 198 1.28 -33.39 1.17
CA ALA A 198 0.60 -32.42 2.04
C ALA A 198 -0.54 -31.70 1.30
N LEU A 199 -0.33 -31.26 0.06
CA LEU A 199 -1.36 -30.64 -0.78
C LEU A 199 -2.50 -31.62 -1.13
N ASN A 200 -2.20 -32.88 -1.40
CA ASN A 200 -3.22 -33.91 -1.63
C ASN A 200 -4.05 -34.20 -0.35
N GLN A 201 -3.44 -34.11 0.83
CA GLN A 201 -4.19 -34.21 2.08
C GLN A 201 -5.04 -32.95 2.33
N ALA A 202 -4.51 -31.76 2.04
CA ALA A 202 -5.25 -30.49 2.11
C ALA A 202 -6.53 -30.54 1.25
N ALA A 203 -6.46 -31.13 0.05
CA ALA A 203 -7.62 -31.29 -0.82
C ALA A 203 -8.78 -32.04 -0.15
N ARG A 204 -8.46 -33.04 0.67
CA ARG A 204 -9.46 -33.80 1.44
C ARG A 204 -10.04 -33.00 2.59
N ASP A 205 -9.22 -32.17 3.24
CA ASP A 205 -9.67 -31.32 4.35
C ASP A 205 -10.75 -30.32 3.89
N PHE A 206 -10.75 -29.92 2.62
CA PHE A 206 -11.72 -28.99 2.03
C PHE A 206 -13.01 -29.64 1.51
N GLU A 207 -13.16 -30.96 1.55
CA GLU A 207 -14.32 -31.66 0.94
C GLU A 207 -15.69 -31.17 1.44
N SER A 208 -15.78 -30.81 2.72
CA SER A 208 -17.02 -30.30 3.35
C SER A 208 -17.20 -28.79 3.25
N ILE A 209 -16.17 -28.04 2.85
CA ILE A 209 -16.14 -26.58 2.86
C ILE A 209 -16.80 -26.04 1.59
N ARG A 210 -17.66 -25.02 1.72
CA ARG A 210 -18.43 -24.41 0.62
C ARG A 210 -18.10 -22.93 0.38
N SER A 211 -17.44 -22.26 1.34
CA SER A 211 -16.94 -20.89 1.21
C SER A 211 -15.75 -20.81 0.24
N ASP A 212 -15.23 -19.60 -0.01
CA ASP A 212 -13.98 -19.42 -0.75
C ASP A 212 -12.83 -20.15 -0.04
N ARG A 213 -12.06 -20.95 -0.77
CA ARG A 213 -11.07 -21.89 -0.22
C ARG A 213 -9.66 -21.50 -0.60
N THR A 214 -8.81 -21.34 0.40
CA THR A 214 -7.43 -20.94 0.22
C THR A 214 -6.49 -21.79 1.06
N VAL A 215 -5.42 -22.30 0.44
CA VAL A 215 -4.23 -22.83 1.10
C VAL A 215 -3.15 -21.75 1.14
N VAL A 216 -2.54 -21.54 2.29
CA VAL A 216 -1.32 -20.75 2.42
C VAL A 216 -0.21 -21.71 2.84
N LEU A 217 0.63 -22.07 1.88
CA LEU A 217 1.78 -22.95 2.09
C LEU A 217 3.01 -22.11 2.46
N VAL A 218 3.59 -22.36 3.62
CA VAL A 218 4.87 -21.79 4.07
C VAL A 218 5.93 -22.87 3.99
N SER A 219 6.95 -22.69 3.15
CA SER A 219 8.04 -23.66 2.98
C SER A 219 9.39 -22.97 2.82
N ASP A 220 10.44 -23.60 3.35
CA ASP A 220 11.84 -23.17 3.19
C ASP A 220 12.62 -24.04 2.22
N GLY A 221 11.95 -24.94 1.51
CA GLY A 221 12.58 -25.88 0.58
C GLY A 221 11.62 -26.40 -0.50
N ILE A 222 12.16 -27.24 -1.38
CA ILE A 222 11.45 -27.90 -2.46
C ILE A 222 11.02 -29.31 -2.06
N GLU A 223 10.17 -29.94 -2.88
CA GLU A 223 9.77 -31.34 -2.74
C GLU A 223 11.00 -32.27 -2.63
N SER A 224 11.07 -33.09 -1.59
CA SER A 224 12.17 -34.03 -1.37
C SER A 224 11.75 -35.50 -1.44
N CYS A 225 10.48 -35.77 -1.65
CA CYS A 225 9.90 -37.11 -1.65
C CYS A 225 9.56 -37.65 -3.05
N GLY A 226 9.95 -36.94 -4.11
CA GLY A 226 9.69 -37.35 -5.49
C GLY A 226 8.22 -37.25 -5.92
N GLY A 227 7.40 -36.53 -5.17
CA GLY A 227 6.03 -36.20 -5.55
C GLY A 227 6.01 -35.10 -6.63
N ASP A 228 4.81 -34.85 -7.18
CA ASP A 228 4.56 -33.76 -8.11
C ASP A 228 3.64 -32.69 -7.45
N PRO A 229 4.22 -31.65 -6.81
CA PRO A 229 3.42 -30.62 -6.14
C PRO A 229 2.63 -29.74 -7.11
N VAL A 230 3.09 -29.59 -8.36
CA VAL A 230 2.40 -28.80 -9.39
C VAL A 230 1.10 -29.49 -9.79
N THR A 231 1.13 -30.82 -10.04
CA THR A 231 -0.07 -31.60 -10.30
C THR A 231 -1.01 -31.58 -9.08
N ALA A 232 -0.51 -31.66 -7.86
CA ALA A 232 -1.33 -31.59 -6.64
C ALA A 232 -2.01 -30.20 -6.48
N ALA A 233 -1.30 -29.11 -6.76
CA ALA A 233 -1.86 -27.76 -6.76
C ALA A 233 -2.91 -27.54 -7.86
N TYR A 234 -2.68 -28.12 -9.05
CA TYR A 234 -3.66 -28.10 -10.12
C TYR A 234 -4.94 -28.87 -9.74
N ALA A 235 -4.83 -30.01 -9.06
CA ALA A 235 -5.97 -30.76 -8.56
C ALA A 235 -6.79 -29.97 -7.52
N LEU A 236 -6.12 -29.21 -6.64
CA LEU A 236 -6.76 -28.28 -5.71
C LEU A 236 -7.55 -27.19 -6.46
N ARG A 237 -6.96 -26.61 -7.52
CA ARG A 237 -7.66 -25.64 -8.38
C ARG A 237 -8.94 -26.20 -8.98
N GLN A 238 -8.94 -27.46 -9.45
CA GLN A 238 -10.12 -28.11 -10.00
C GLN A 238 -11.25 -28.24 -8.97
N GLN A 239 -10.92 -28.22 -7.68
CA GLN A 239 -11.86 -28.16 -6.57
C GLN A 239 -12.20 -26.72 -6.15
N GLY A 240 -11.67 -25.68 -6.83
CA GLY A 240 -11.87 -24.28 -6.50
C GLY A 240 -11.03 -23.81 -5.29
N VAL A 241 -9.92 -24.48 -5.00
CA VAL A 241 -8.99 -24.09 -3.93
C VAL A 241 -7.78 -23.39 -4.55
N VAL A 242 -7.46 -22.21 -4.07
CA VAL A 242 -6.27 -21.44 -4.49
C VAL A 242 -5.13 -21.73 -3.51
N VAL A 243 -3.92 -21.98 -4.01
CA VAL A 243 -2.72 -22.22 -3.21
C VAL A 243 -1.79 -21.02 -3.35
N HIS A 244 -1.66 -20.20 -2.30
CA HIS A 244 -0.59 -19.22 -2.19
C HIS A 244 0.62 -19.87 -1.53
N LEU A 245 1.83 -19.54 -2.01
CA LEU A 245 3.06 -20.10 -1.48
C LEU A 245 3.99 -18.99 -1.01
N ILE A 246 4.47 -19.10 0.22
CA ILE A 246 5.46 -18.22 0.81
C ILE A 246 6.77 -19.02 0.95
N GLY A 247 7.75 -18.68 0.12
CA GLY A 247 9.11 -19.21 0.21
C GLY A 247 9.87 -18.49 1.32
N PHE A 248 10.12 -19.16 2.44
CA PHE A 248 10.68 -18.55 3.63
C PHE A 248 12.17 -18.88 3.81
N GLY A 249 13.00 -17.84 3.90
CA GLY A 249 14.44 -18.00 4.13
C GLY A 249 15.20 -18.67 2.98
N LEU A 250 14.75 -18.45 1.74
CA LEU A 250 15.34 -18.98 0.50
C LEU A 250 16.41 -18.05 -0.11
N GLY A 251 16.99 -17.14 0.66
CA GLY A 251 17.88 -16.08 0.16
C GLY A 251 19.10 -16.53 -0.68
N ASN A 252 19.47 -17.82 -0.60
CA ASN A 252 20.54 -18.43 -1.40
C ASN A 252 20.06 -19.66 -2.19
N ALA A 253 18.73 -19.82 -2.36
CA ALA A 253 18.20 -20.92 -3.17
C ALA A 253 18.57 -20.72 -4.64
N ALA A 254 18.74 -21.81 -5.37
CA ALA A 254 18.94 -21.76 -6.81
C ALA A 254 17.68 -21.21 -7.50
N ASP A 255 17.86 -20.50 -8.63
CA ASP A 255 16.74 -19.97 -9.40
C ASP A 255 15.73 -21.06 -9.82
N GLU A 256 16.21 -22.29 -10.04
CA GLU A 256 15.40 -23.46 -10.36
C GLU A 256 14.48 -23.87 -9.20
N ASP A 257 14.95 -23.77 -7.96
CA ASP A 257 14.15 -24.09 -6.77
C ASP A 257 13.05 -23.06 -6.59
N VAL A 258 13.35 -21.78 -6.74
CA VAL A 258 12.37 -20.68 -6.71
C VAL A 258 11.34 -20.85 -7.82
N ALA A 259 11.77 -21.16 -9.05
CA ALA A 259 10.87 -21.41 -10.18
C ALA A 259 9.95 -22.60 -9.94
N SER A 260 10.43 -23.67 -9.28
CA SER A 260 9.63 -24.83 -8.91
C SER A 260 8.53 -24.46 -7.91
N LEU A 261 8.84 -23.65 -6.90
CA LEU A 261 7.86 -23.16 -5.92
C LEU A 261 6.83 -22.21 -6.57
N GLN A 262 7.29 -21.31 -7.46
CA GLN A 262 6.39 -20.45 -8.25
C GLN A 262 5.43 -21.26 -9.12
N ALA A 263 5.90 -22.34 -9.72
CA ALA A 263 5.07 -23.22 -10.56
C ALA A 263 3.92 -23.86 -9.75
N ILE A 264 4.14 -24.22 -8.47
CA ILE A 264 3.08 -24.73 -7.58
C ILE A 264 1.98 -23.70 -7.39
N ALA A 265 2.33 -22.47 -7.01
CA ALA A 265 1.36 -21.39 -6.80
C ALA A 265 0.58 -21.10 -8.11
N ASN A 266 1.31 -20.93 -9.22
CA ASN A 266 0.73 -20.61 -10.53
C ASN A 266 -0.26 -21.69 -11.01
N ALA A 267 0.02 -22.98 -10.75
CA ALA A 267 -0.83 -24.10 -11.14
C ALA A 267 -2.24 -24.01 -10.53
N SER A 268 -2.37 -23.42 -9.33
CA SER A 268 -3.65 -23.20 -8.67
C SER A 268 -4.27 -21.83 -8.99
N GLY A 269 -3.53 -20.92 -9.62
CA GLY A 269 -3.92 -19.51 -9.81
C GLY A 269 -3.61 -18.63 -8.60
N GLY A 270 -2.77 -19.12 -7.68
CA GLY A 270 -2.30 -18.36 -6.52
C GLY A 270 -1.03 -17.54 -6.79
N ARG A 271 -0.47 -16.96 -5.74
CA ARG A 271 0.74 -16.13 -5.79
C ARG A 271 1.87 -16.80 -5.04
N TYR A 272 3.09 -16.60 -5.54
CA TYR A 272 4.32 -16.90 -4.83
C TYR A 272 4.92 -15.61 -4.28
N VAL A 273 5.34 -15.64 -3.03
CA VAL A 273 6.02 -14.53 -2.35
C VAL A 273 7.25 -15.06 -1.65
N THR A 274 8.36 -14.34 -1.73
CA THR A 274 9.57 -14.65 -0.96
C THR A 274 9.59 -13.82 0.33
N ALA A 275 9.96 -14.45 1.44
CA ALA A 275 10.18 -13.78 2.72
C ALA A 275 11.55 -14.18 3.28
N THR A 276 12.37 -13.19 3.64
CA THR A 276 13.74 -13.37 4.16
C THR A 276 13.86 -12.93 5.62
N SER A 277 12.85 -12.31 6.18
CA SER A 277 12.76 -11.85 7.56
C SER A 277 11.41 -12.19 8.19
N ALA A 278 11.29 -11.98 9.50
CA ALA A 278 10.03 -12.14 10.23
C ALA A 278 8.96 -11.14 9.78
N GLU A 279 9.39 -9.89 9.52
CA GLU A 279 8.50 -8.81 9.06
C GLU A 279 7.95 -9.12 7.67
N GLU A 280 8.79 -9.58 6.74
CA GLU A 280 8.39 -9.97 5.39
C GLU A 280 7.45 -11.19 5.43
N LEU A 281 7.74 -12.18 6.28
CA LEU A 281 6.88 -13.35 6.44
C LEU A 281 5.50 -12.96 6.99
N LEU A 282 5.45 -12.06 8.00
CA LEU A 282 4.18 -11.56 8.54
C LEU A 282 3.38 -10.78 7.50
N ALA A 283 4.05 -9.91 6.75
CA ALA A 283 3.42 -9.12 5.69
C ALA A 283 2.88 -10.04 4.57
N ALA A 284 3.65 -11.03 4.11
CA ALA A 284 3.23 -11.98 3.10
C ALA A 284 2.04 -12.82 3.56
N LEU A 285 2.06 -13.32 4.80
CA LEU A 285 0.94 -14.06 5.40
C LEU A 285 -0.31 -13.19 5.54
N ALA A 286 -0.16 -11.97 6.04
CA ALA A 286 -1.27 -11.04 6.19
C ALA A 286 -1.90 -10.70 4.83
N ASP A 287 -1.10 -10.43 3.80
CA ASP A 287 -1.56 -10.10 2.46
C ASP A 287 -2.29 -11.28 1.77
N THR A 288 -1.87 -12.52 2.02
CA THR A 288 -2.53 -13.71 1.44
C THR A 288 -3.90 -14.00 2.05
N VAL A 289 -4.13 -13.66 3.32
CA VAL A 289 -5.43 -13.83 3.99
C VAL A 289 -6.30 -12.59 3.96
N ALA A 290 -5.72 -11.43 3.64
CA ALA A 290 -6.42 -10.16 3.63
C ALA A 290 -7.41 -10.05 2.47
N THR A 291 -8.49 -9.31 2.70
CA THR A 291 -9.37 -8.89 1.62
C THR A 291 -8.71 -7.75 0.85
N SER A 292 -8.54 -7.91 -0.45
CA SER A 292 -8.02 -6.86 -1.32
C SER A 292 -9.09 -5.81 -1.64
N PHE A 293 -8.63 -4.62 -2.03
CA PHE A 293 -9.49 -3.55 -2.53
C PHE A 293 -8.84 -2.83 -3.71
N SER A 294 -9.68 -2.19 -4.51
CA SER A 294 -9.28 -1.34 -5.63
C SER A 294 -9.90 0.05 -5.48
N VAL A 295 -9.15 1.08 -5.85
CA VAL A 295 -9.57 2.47 -5.85
C VAL A 295 -9.68 2.95 -7.28
N TYR A 296 -10.84 3.47 -7.66
CA TYR A 296 -11.14 3.92 -9.01
C TYR A 296 -11.39 5.42 -9.04
N ARG A 297 -10.90 6.07 -10.11
CA ARG A 297 -11.27 7.41 -10.52
C ARG A 297 -11.73 7.34 -11.97
N ASP A 298 -12.92 7.87 -12.29
CA ASP A 298 -13.47 7.85 -13.65
C ASP A 298 -13.50 6.43 -14.28
N ASN A 299 -13.79 5.39 -13.48
CA ASN A 299 -13.75 3.97 -13.82
C ASN A 299 -12.36 3.40 -14.18
N VAL A 300 -11.29 4.16 -13.97
CA VAL A 300 -9.91 3.68 -14.09
C VAL A 300 -9.39 3.32 -12.70
N GLU A 301 -8.80 2.14 -12.54
CA GLU A 301 -8.11 1.77 -11.30
C GLU A 301 -6.84 2.60 -11.16
N VAL A 302 -6.75 3.37 -10.09
CA VAL A 302 -5.63 4.29 -9.81
C VAL A 302 -4.78 3.83 -8.64
N ALA A 303 -5.33 2.98 -7.76
CA ALA A 303 -4.61 2.34 -6.67
C ALA A 303 -5.30 1.04 -6.27
N SER A 304 -4.57 0.15 -5.62
CA SER A 304 -5.09 -1.07 -5.02
C SER A 304 -4.25 -1.48 -3.82
N GLY A 305 -4.81 -2.33 -2.98
CA GLY A 305 -4.13 -2.83 -1.80
C GLY A 305 -4.88 -3.95 -1.12
N SER A 306 -4.38 -4.36 0.04
CA SER A 306 -5.01 -5.35 0.90
C SER A 306 -5.22 -4.78 2.30
N LEU A 307 -6.33 -5.13 2.95
CA LEU A 307 -6.65 -4.63 4.28
C LEU A 307 -5.53 -4.94 5.28
N GLY A 308 -5.09 -3.92 6.01
CA GLY A 308 -4.05 -4.03 7.04
C GLY A 308 -2.60 -4.11 6.53
N SER A 309 -2.37 -4.15 5.21
CA SER A 309 -1.03 -4.11 4.59
C SER A 309 -0.86 -2.95 3.60
N ALA A 310 -1.95 -2.48 2.99
CA ALA A 310 -1.91 -1.26 2.21
C ALA A 310 -1.72 -0.08 3.17
N GLY A 311 -0.58 0.57 3.09
CA GLY A 311 -0.35 1.81 3.81
C GLY A 311 -1.28 2.94 3.35
N VAL A 312 -0.96 4.15 3.78
CA VAL A 312 -1.67 5.35 3.33
C VAL A 312 -1.35 5.63 1.87
N MET A 313 -2.37 5.85 1.05
CA MET A 313 -2.26 6.21 -0.35
C MET A 313 -2.39 7.74 -0.49
N LEU A 314 -1.42 8.38 -1.12
CA LEU A 314 -1.50 9.80 -1.46
C LEU A 314 -2.15 9.94 -2.83
N LEU A 315 -3.29 10.60 -2.89
CA LEU A 315 -4.10 10.76 -4.10
C LEU A 315 -4.45 12.24 -4.33
N PRO A 316 -4.52 12.72 -5.58
CA PRO A 316 -5.00 14.05 -5.89
C PRO A 316 -6.45 14.26 -5.42
N GLU A 317 -6.87 15.52 -5.26
CA GLU A 317 -8.29 15.85 -5.01
C GLU A 317 -9.22 15.21 -6.05
N GLY A 318 -10.39 14.77 -5.63
CA GLY A 318 -11.40 14.21 -6.54
C GLY A 318 -12.38 13.24 -5.89
N ASP A 319 -13.28 12.75 -6.72
CA ASP A 319 -14.23 11.71 -6.34
C ASP A 319 -13.66 10.34 -6.71
N TYR A 320 -13.64 9.44 -5.75
CA TYR A 320 -13.11 8.09 -5.88
C TYR A 320 -14.16 7.06 -5.50
N ARG A 321 -14.10 5.91 -6.13
CA ARG A 321 -14.86 4.74 -5.73
C ARG A 321 -13.91 3.68 -5.21
N VAL A 322 -14.10 3.26 -3.97
CA VAL A 322 -13.35 2.15 -3.35
C VAL A 322 -14.21 0.91 -3.43
N ARG A 323 -13.67 -0.14 -4.06
CA ARG A 323 -14.29 -1.45 -4.17
C ARG A 323 -13.51 -2.46 -3.35
N LEU A 324 -14.16 -3.01 -2.34
CA LEU A 324 -13.65 -4.15 -1.59
C LEU A 324 -13.97 -5.43 -2.36
N ASN A 325 -12.97 -6.27 -2.58
CA ASN A 325 -13.11 -7.56 -3.25
C ASN A 325 -13.59 -8.64 -2.26
N SER A 326 -14.67 -8.32 -1.56
CA SER A 326 -15.39 -9.24 -0.66
C SER A 326 -16.43 -10.06 -1.46
N SER A 327 -17.02 -11.06 -0.83
CA SER A 327 -18.11 -11.85 -1.40
C SER A 327 -19.38 -11.71 -0.55
N PRO A 328 -20.40 -10.94 -1.01
CA PRO A 328 -20.42 -10.12 -2.23
C PRO A 328 -19.48 -8.90 -2.15
N PRO A 329 -19.07 -8.32 -3.30
CA PRO A 329 -18.23 -7.12 -3.30
C PRO A 329 -18.99 -5.92 -2.73
N VAL A 330 -18.26 -5.06 -1.99
CA VAL A 330 -18.79 -3.83 -1.40
C VAL A 330 -18.13 -2.64 -2.06
N GLU A 331 -18.92 -1.69 -2.50
CA GLU A 331 -18.45 -0.44 -3.11
C GLU A 331 -18.91 0.77 -2.29
N THR A 332 -18.06 1.78 -2.20
CA THR A 332 -18.38 3.05 -1.56
C THR A 332 -17.70 4.20 -2.29
N GLU A 333 -18.31 5.36 -2.24
CA GLU A 333 -17.73 6.59 -2.78
C GLU A 333 -16.97 7.33 -1.67
N VAL A 334 -15.84 7.90 -2.04
CA VAL A 334 -14.98 8.71 -1.18
C VAL A 334 -14.60 9.96 -1.96
N ARG A 335 -14.98 11.14 -1.45
CA ARG A 335 -14.47 12.40 -1.95
C ARG A 335 -13.23 12.78 -1.14
N LEU A 336 -12.15 13.10 -1.83
CA LEU A 336 -10.91 13.61 -1.27
C LEU A 336 -10.79 15.09 -1.63
N ASP A 337 -10.75 15.97 -0.63
CA ASP A 337 -10.42 17.37 -0.81
C ASP A 337 -8.91 17.58 -0.52
N PRO A 338 -8.30 18.68 -1.01
CA PRO A 338 -6.88 18.94 -0.77
C PRO A 338 -6.59 18.90 0.73
N ARG A 339 -5.50 18.23 1.12
CA ARG A 339 -5.06 18.08 2.51
C ARG A 339 -5.96 17.24 3.42
N ASP A 340 -6.94 16.54 2.88
CA ASP A 340 -7.71 15.57 3.66
C ASP A 340 -6.84 14.34 4.04
N SER A 341 -7.01 13.88 5.27
CA SER A 341 -6.67 12.52 5.69
C SER A 341 -7.95 11.76 5.93
N VAL A 342 -8.27 10.84 5.04
CA VAL A 342 -9.49 10.05 5.12
C VAL A 342 -9.15 8.62 5.50
N MET A 343 -9.60 8.20 6.68
CA MET A 343 -9.63 6.78 7.07
C MET A 343 -10.99 6.22 6.71
N LEU A 344 -11.04 5.39 5.67
CA LEU A 344 -12.21 4.63 5.25
C LEU A 344 -12.20 3.28 5.95
N THR A 345 -13.12 3.08 6.87
CA THR A 345 -13.26 1.80 7.58
C THR A 345 -14.45 1.01 7.04
N MET A 346 -14.20 -0.22 6.62
CA MET A 346 -15.22 -1.21 6.27
C MET A 346 -15.56 -2.04 7.50
N GLU A 347 -16.73 -1.85 8.09
CA GLU A 347 -17.11 -2.60 9.29
C GLU A 347 -18.13 -3.69 8.98
N LYS A 348 -17.79 -4.94 9.34
CA LYS A 348 -18.71 -6.09 9.29
C LYS A 348 -19.37 -6.25 10.65
N ARG A 349 -20.71 -6.16 10.68
CA ARG A 349 -21.55 -6.46 11.85
C ARG A 349 -22.70 -7.34 11.41
N ASP A 350 -22.92 -8.42 12.13
CA ASP A 350 -24.02 -9.38 11.85
C ASP A 350 -24.09 -9.81 10.37
N GLY A 351 -22.90 -10.03 9.76
CA GLY A 351 -22.77 -10.44 8.36
C GLY A 351 -22.90 -9.33 7.32
N ALA A 352 -23.27 -8.11 7.70
CA ALA A 352 -23.36 -6.97 6.80
C ALA A 352 -22.12 -6.09 6.90
N VAL A 353 -21.56 -5.66 5.76
CA VAL A 353 -20.45 -4.72 5.69
C VAL A 353 -20.96 -3.32 5.41
N SER A 354 -20.58 -2.37 6.26
CA SER A 354 -20.96 -0.95 6.14
C SER A 354 -19.71 -0.08 6.18
N PRO A 355 -19.51 0.82 5.19
CA PRO A 355 -18.42 1.77 5.20
C PRO A 355 -18.72 2.96 6.12
N TYR A 356 -17.71 3.48 6.80
CA TYR A 356 -17.74 4.80 7.41
C TYR A 356 -16.40 5.51 7.25
N GLN A 357 -16.41 6.84 7.29
CA GLN A 357 -15.23 7.68 7.03
C GLN A 357 -14.94 8.55 8.24
N GLN A 358 -13.67 8.60 8.63
CA GLN A 358 -13.12 9.59 9.55
C GLN A 358 -12.21 10.51 8.77
N ARG A 359 -12.25 11.82 9.06
CA ARG A 359 -11.51 12.85 8.32
C ARG A 359 -10.72 13.71 9.29
N GLU A 360 -9.49 14.00 8.90
CA GLU A 360 -8.61 14.95 9.57
C GLU A 360 -7.96 15.83 8.50
N GLU A 361 -7.58 17.06 8.87
CA GLU A 361 -6.87 17.96 7.97
C GLU A 361 -5.36 17.79 8.15
N LEU A 362 -4.65 17.58 7.05
CA LEU A 362 -3.20 17.45 7.01
C LEU A 362 -2.53 18.81 6.73
N PRO A 363 -1.27 19.04 7.17
CA PRO A 363 -0.45 20.08 6.62
C PRO A 363 -0.24 19.86 5.11
N HIS A 364 0.17 20.93 4.40
CA HIS A 364 0.40 20.87 2.95
C HIS A 364 1.36 19.72 2.59
N THR A 365 0.93 18.80 1.73
CA THR A 365 1.69 17.62 1.31
C THR A 365 1.63 17.50 -0.21
N SER A 366 2.79 17.44 -0.86
CA SER A 366 2.88 17.22 -2.30
C SER A 366 2.62 15.75 -2.65
N CYS A 367 1.91 15.51 -3.75
CA CYS A 367 1.75 14.15 -4.30
C CYS A 367 3.06 13.53 -4.81
N GLU A 368 4.07 14.35 -5.06
CA GLU A 368 5.36 13.91 -5.61
C GLU A 368 6.37 13.54 -4.52
N ASP A 369 6.09 13.87 -3.24
CA ASP A 369 7.00 13.62 -2.12
C ASP A 369 6.31 12.85 -0.98
N PRO A 370 6.16 11.53 -1.11
CA PRO A 370 5.55 10.68 -0.08
C PRO A 370 6.39 10.56 1.20
N VAL A 371 7.70 10.89 1.16
CA VAL A 371 8.62 10.72 2.31
C VAL A 371 8.26 11.66 3.47
N GLY A 372 7.68 12.83 3.17
CA GLY A 372 7.22 13.79 4.18
C GLY A 372 6.04 13.28 5.02
N TYR A 373 5.20 12.41 4.47
CA TYR A 373 4.00 11.89 5.13
C TYR A 373 4.32 10.89 6.24
N ASP A 374 5.23 9.95 6.01
CA ASP A 374 5.64 8.95 7.00
C ASP A 374 6.28 9.57 8.24
N ALA A 375 6.99 10.70 8.07
CA ALA A 375 7.59 11.45 9.17
C ALA A 375 6.54 12.14 10.06
N MET A 376 5.37 12.51 9.52
CA MET A 376 4.29 13.19 10.26
C MET A 376 3.43 12.20 11.05
N LEU A 377 3.20 10.99 10.54
CA LEU A 377 2.45 9.94 11.26
C LEU A 377 3.20 9.38 12.47
N GLY A 378 4.54 9.44 12.46
CA GLY A 378 5.38 8.96 13.57
C GLY A 378 5.28 9.79 14.86
N SER A 379 4.63 10.95 14.86
CA SER A 379 4.53 11.86 16.00
C SER A 379 3.17 11.87 16.72
N ALA A 380 2.16 11.14 16.23
CA ALA A 380 0.86 11.01 16.90
C ALA A 380 0.88 9.84 17.91
N PRO A 381 0.56 10.05 19.20
CA PRO A 381 0.44 8.94 20.13
C PRO A 381 -0.75 8.08 19.75
N ARG A 382 -0.49 6.84 19.36
CA ARG A 382 -1.52 5.80 19.18
C ARG A 382 -2.21 5.60 20.53
N ARG A 383 -3.43 6.04 20.67
CA ARG A 383 -4.31 5.72 21.79
C ARG A 383 -5.15 4.50 21.46
#